data_7857664368bd184186ca458d1e7fa5b8
#
_entry.id   7857664368bd184186ca458d1e7fa5b8
#
_cell.length_a   1.000
_cell.length_b   1.000
_cell.length_c   1.000
_cell.angle_alpha   90.00
_cell.angle_beta   90.00
_cell.angle_gamma   90.00
#
_symmetry.space_group_name_H-M   'P 1'
#
loop_
_entity.id
_entity.type
_entity.pdbx_description
1 polymer ?
#
loop_
_entity_poly.entity_id
_entity_poly.type
_entity_poly.pdbx_seq_one_letter_code
_entity_poly.pdbx_strand_id
1 'polypeptide(L)'
;MSPDIIILLLGLVALMALGIPICFAMMSVASVILLVFYGSGLLNVLNAAFVYQMQSESLLAIPMFALMAAFLQTSGIGGDIYEFFHKWLGGINGGLAMATVATTAVIAAMSGVAATATIMMGLIALPAMLDRGYDKALATGPVLAGGCLGPIIPPSTIMIIMSSYTGVSAGWLFAGGALPGVGLALLFIIYIGIRCAINPKLGPGIPKAERPSWGEKMRVFKKVIAPIAIIVLVLGCIYAGIATPTEAAGVGAFASMVYALITRKLNVKNLRASLIQTMEVSAMLMWILMGGAAYNSLVNITRLSDVVAAAFASSNLDGLPLMLLIFALFFVMGMFLDTTPIIMIAIPILLPVIQASSLDTNATILILCVTLCLGMITPPFGINMFYLQGVAPP
;
A
#
# COMPACT_ATOMS: atom_id res chain seq x y z
N MET A 1 -20.81 15.61 23.59
CA MET A 1 -19.97 14.38 23.49
C MET A 1 -19.83 13.81 24.88
N SER A 2 -20.05 12.52 25.07
CA SER A 2 -19.83 11.84 26.34
C SER A 2 -18.35 11.80 26.70
N PRO A 3 -17.98 11.71 28.01
CA PRO A 3 -16.59 11.75 28.45
C PRO A 3 -15.74 10.61 27.87
N ASP A 4 -16.30 9.44 27.68
CA ASP A 4 -15.66 8.27 27.06
C ASP A 4 -15.23 8.52 25.62
N ILE A 5 -16.04 9.20 24.80
CA ILE A 5 -15.70 9.61 23.42
C ILE A 5 -14.54 10.61 23.41
N ILE A 6 -14.56 11.59 24.33
CA ILE A 6 -13.48 12.59 24.42
C ILE A 6 -12.18 11.91 24.78
N ILE A 7 -12.20 10.99 25.76
CA ILE A 7 -11.02 10.21 26.19
C ILE A 7 -10.54 9.29 25.07
N LEU A 8 -11.46 8.71 24.28
CA LEU A 8 -11.11 7.88 23.11
C LEU A 8 -10.26 8.65 22.10
N LEU A 9 -10.74 9.83 21.70
CA LEU A 9 -10.06 10.62 20.67
C LEU A 9 -8.75 11.24 21.21
N LEU A 10 -8.82 11.90 22.37
CA LEU A 10 -7.63 12.56 22.96
C LEU A 10 -6.62 11.54 23.47
N GLY A 11 -7.06 10.43 24.07
CA GLY A 11 -6.19 9.38 24.56
C GLY A 11 -5.40 8.70 23.43
N LEU A 12 -6.04 8.43 22.30
CA LEU A 12 -5.37 7.88 21.13
C LEU A 12 -4.27 8.83 20.61
N VAL A 13 -4.62 10.11 20.41
CA VAL A 13 -3.66 11.14 19.96
C VAL A 13 -2.52 11.31 20.97
N ALA A 14 -2.81 11.35 22.27
CA ALA A 14 -1.82 11.49 23.32
C ALA A 14 -0.82 10.31 23.35
N LEU A 15 -1.31 9.07 23.30
CA LEU A 15 -0.45 7.89 23.27
C LEU A 15 0.42 7.83 22.01
N MET A 16 -0.12 8.23 20.87
CA MET A 16 0.66 8.35 19.63
C MET A 16 1.71 9.44 19.72
N ALA A 17 1.40 10.60 20.31
CA ALA A 17 2.34 11.70 20.52
C ALA A 17 3.50 11.31 21.48
N LEU A 18 3.25 10.35 22.39
CA LEU A 18 4.27 9.75 23.24
C LEU A 18 5.12 8.69 22.53
N GLY A 19 4.88 8.43 21.25
CA GLY A 19 5.64 7.46 20.45
C GLY A 19 5.23 5.98 20.68
N ILE A 20 4.09 5.75 21.32
CA ILE A 20 3.59 4.38 21.50
C ILE A 20 3.11 3.84 20.13
N PRO A 21 3.54 2.63 19.72
CA PRO A 21 3.06 2.04 18.48
C PRO A 21 1.54 1.97 18.42
N ILE A 22 0.97 2.32 17.28
CA ILE A 22 -0.47 2.58 17.14
C ILE A 22 -1.36 1.40 17.54
N CYS A 23 -0.91 0.17 17.28
CA CYS A 23 -1.64 -1.04 17.72
C CYS A 23 -1.83 -1.07 19.24
N PHE A 24 -0.78 -0.78 20.00
CA PHE A 24 -0.84 -0.72 21.47
C PHE A 24 -1.61 0.51 21.96
N ALA A 25 -1.49 1.65 21.28
CA ALA A 25 -2.28 2.84 21.61
C ALA A 25 -3.79 2.55 21.47
N MET A 26 -4.22 1.93 20.35
CA MET A 26 -5.61 1.54 20.11
C MET A 26 -6.11 0.53 21.15
N MET A 27 -5.33 -0.53 21.43
CA MET A 27 -5.67 -1.55 22.41
C MET A 27 -5.77 -0.97 23.84
N SER A 28 -4.80 -0.11 24.21
CA SER A 28 -4.76 0.49 25.54
C SER A 28 -5.95 1.42 25.77
N VAL A 29 -6.25 2.30 24.82
CA VAL A 29 -7.41 3.21 24.91
C VAL A 29 -8.70 2.40 25.00
N ALA A 30 -8.87 1.38 24.17
CA ALA A 30 -10.04 0.51 24.22
C ALA A 30 -10.17 -0.20 25.58
N SER A 31 -9.08 -0.81 26.08
CA SER A 31 -9.10 -1.53 27.34
C SER A 31 -9.38 -0.62 28.53
N VAL A 32 -8.74 0.57 28.58
CA VAL A 32 -8.93 1.52 29.71
C VAL A 32 -10.36 2.06 29.72
N ILE A 33 -10.90 2.47 28.58
CA ILE A 33 -12.28 2.99 28.51
C ILE A 33 -13.30 1.91 28.89
N LEU A 34 -13.15 0.68 28.35
CA LEU A 34 -14.05 -0.42 28.71
C LEU A 34 -14.00 -0.74 30.20
N LEU A 35 -12.80 -0.75 30.79
CA LEU A 35 -12.63 -1.04 32.21
C LEU A 35 -13.24 0.04 33.12
N VAL A 36 -12.99 1.32 32.80
CA VAL A 36 -13.37 2.47 33.65
C VAL A 36 -14.86 2.79 33.53
N PHE A 37 -15.42 2.81 32.33
CA PHE A 37 -16.78 3.28 32.08
C PHE A 37 -17.81 2.16 31.97
N TYR A 38 -17.38 0.95 31.57
CA TYR A 38 -18.31 -0.15 31.27
C TYR A 38 -18.09 -1.40 32.13
N GLY A 39 -16.98 -1.45 32.88
CA GLY A 39 -16.67 -2.53 33.80
C GLY A 39 -15.91 -3.72 33.15
N SER A 40 -15.30 -4.56 34.01
CA SER A 40 -14.41 -5.66 33.60
C SER A 40 -15.08 -6.73 32.73
N GLY A 41 -16.41 -6.92 32.85
CA GLY A 41 -17.17 -7.91 32.07
C GLY A 41 -17.09 -7.68 30.57
N LEU A 42 -16.97 -6.40 30.11
CA LEU A 42 -16.87 -6.07 28.69
C LEU A 42 -15.46 -6.25 28.10
N LEU A 43 -14.44 -6.52 28.90
CA LEU A 43 -13.11 -6.89 28.37
C LEU A 43 -13.16 -8.18 27.54
N ASN A 44 -14.12 -9.07 27.80
CA ASN A 44 -14.33 -10.27 26.96
C ASN A 44 -14.72 -9.93 25.51
N VAL A 45 -15.29 -8.76 25.26
CA VAL A 45 -15.59 -8.28 23.89
C VAL A 45 -14.31 -8.10 23.09
N LEU A 46 -13.22 -7.64 23.70
CA LEU A 46 -11.92 -7.53 23.04
C LEU A 46 -11.37 -8.88 22.64
N ASN A 47 -11.46 -9.88 23.53
CA ASN A 47 -11.02 -11.25 23.21
C ASN A 47 -11.83 -11.82 22.03
N ALA A 48 -13.15 -11.65 22.04
CA ALA A 48 -14.01 -12.07 20.93
C ALA A 48 -13.66 -11.36 19.63
N ALA A 49 -13.40 -10.05 19.67
CA ALA A 49 -13.00 -9.27 18.52
C ALA A 49 -11.65 -9.73 17.94
N PHE A 50 -10.68 -10.06 18.81
CA PHE A 50 -9.38 -10.60 18.37
C PHE A 50 -9.53 -11.95 17.69
N VAL A 51 -10.30 -12.89 18.29
CA VAL A 51 -10.53 -14.20 17.68
C VAL A 51 -11.25 -14.07 16.35
N TYR A 52 -12.29 -13.24 16.28
CA TYR A 52 -13.02 -12.99 15.04
C TYR A 52 -12.13 -12.42 13.94
N GLN A 53 -11.27 -11.43 14.28
CA GLN A 53 -10.34 -10.83 13.34
C GLN A 53 -9.32 -11.84 12.80
N MET A 54 -8.79 -12.70 13.66
CA MET A 54 -7.82 -13.73 13.29
C MET A 54 -8.42 -14.85 12.44
N GLN A 55 -9.73 -15.08 12.52
CA GLN A 55 -10.46 -16.08 11.72
C GLN A 55 -10.97 -15.56 10.37
N SER A 56 -10.72 -14.29 10.05
CA SER A 56 -11.16 -13.68 8.79
C SER A 56 -10.42 -14.31 7.59
N GLU A 57 -11.15 -15.03 6.74
CA GLU A 57 -10.60 -15.66 5.53
C GLU A 57 -9.99 -14.65 4.56
N SER A 58 -10.59 -13.46 4.44
CA SER A 58 -10.08 -12.41 3.56
C SER A 58 -8.67 -11.96 3.94
N LEU A 59 -8.35 -11.97 5.24
CA LEU A 59 -7.04 -11.55 5.74
C LEU A 59 -5.94 -12.58 5.51
N LEU A 60 -6.28 -13.86 5.25
CA LEU A 60 -5.31 -14.89 4.86
C LEU A 60 -4.64 -14.57 3.51
N ALA A 61 -5.27 -13.76 2.67
CA ALA A 61 -4.65 -13.27 1.43
C ALA A 61 -3.36 -12.46 1.70
N ILE A 62 -3.28 -11.74 2.83
CA ILE A 62 -2.14 -10.88 3.17
C ILE A 62 -0.83 -11.69 3.29
N PRO A 63 -0.72 -12.73 4.15
CA PRO A 63 0.49 -13.54 4.22
C PRO A 63 0.81 -14.27 2.91
N MET A 64 -0.20 -14.67 2.13
CA MET A 64 0.02 -15.33 0.85
C MET A 64 0.59 -14.37 -0.20
N PHE A 65 0.08 -13.15 -0.33
CA PHE A 65 0.68 -12.13 -1.19
C PHE A 65 2.06 -11.69 -0.69
N ALA A 66 2.28 -11.59 0.62
CA ALA A 66 3.60 -11.32 1.18
C ALA A 66 4.60 -12.41 0.82
N LEU A 67 4.19 -13.69 0.88
CA LEU A 67 5.01 -14.83 0.50
C LEU A 67 5.34 -14.83 -1.00
N MET A 68 4.34 -14.55 -1.85
CA MET A 68 4.53 -14.36 -3.30
C MET A 68 5.58 -13.30 -3.57
N ALA A 69 5.44 -12.13 -2.95
CA ALA A 69 6.36 -11.02 -3.09
C ALA A 69 7.78 -11.39 -2.60
N ALA A 70 7.90 -12.06 -1.45
CA ALA A 70 9.17 -12.45 -0.88
C ALA A 70 9.93 -13.46 -1.77
N PHE A 71 9.26 -14.44 -2.36
CA PHE A 71 9.88 -15.35 -3.32
C PHE A 71 10.36 -14.63 -4.58
N LEU A 72 9.55 -13.73 -5.12
CA LEU A 72 9.92 -12.94 -6.28
C LEU A 72 11.12 -12.03 -5.97
N GLN A 73 11.14 -11.36 -4.83
CA GLN A 73 12.22 -10.46 -4.42
C GLN A 73 13.54 -11.22 -4.20
N THR A 74 13.51 -12.32 -3.45
CA THR A 74 14.71 -13.12 -3.19
C THR A 74 15.25 -13.81 -4.45
N SER A 75 14.43 -13.93 -5.49
CA SER A 75 14.85 -14.35 -6.83
C SER A 75 15.59 -13.25 -7.63
N GLY A 76 15.71 -12.02 -7.07
CA GLY A 76 16.44 -10.92 -7.73
C GLY A 76 15.65 -10.24 -8.86
N ILE A 77 14.35 -10.47 -8.92
CA ILE A 77 13.53 -10.02 -10.03
C ILE A 77 13.40 -8.50 -10.13
N GLY A 78 13.47 -7.78 -9.00
CA GLY A 78 13.44 -6.32 -9.00
C GLY A 78 14.57 -5.71 -9.82
N GLY A 79 15.78 -6.29 -9.72
CA GLY A 79 16.92 -5.91 -10.54
C GLY A 79 16.71 -6.24 -12.03
N ASP A 80 16.14 -7.41 -12.34
CA ASP A 80 15.86 -7.82 -13.73
C ASP A 80 14.78 -6.92 -14.38
N ILE A 81 13.72 -6.52 -13.63
CA ILE A 81 12.69 -5.59 -14.11
C ILE A 81 13.28 -4.19 -14.32
N TYR A 82 14.12 -3.72 -13.38
CA TYR A 82 14.80 -2.44 -13.54
C TYR A 82 15.74 -2.46 -14.74
N GLU A 83 16.56 -3.51 -14.93
CA GLU A 83 17.42 -3.70 -16.09
C GLU A 83 16.62 -3.69 -17.40
N PHE A 84 15.45 -4.30 -17.42
CA PHE A 84 14.55 -4.27 -18.57
C PHE A 84 14.13 -2.86 -18.92
N PHE A 85 13.48 -2.14 -18.01
CA PHE A 85 13.02 -0.78 -18.27
C PHE A 85 14.18 0.19 -18.52
N HIS A 86 15.31 0.03 -17.81
CA HIS A 86 16.52 0.80 -18.02
C HIS A 86 17.06 0.64 -19.46
N LYS A 87 17.15 -0.58 -19.99
CA LYS A 87 17.61 -0.83 -21.36
C LYS A 87 16.64 -0.36 -22.43
N TRP A 88 15.33 -0.34 -22.12
CA TRP A 88 14.31 0.10 -23.07
C TRP A 88 14.13 1.62 -23.09
N LEU A 89 14.13 2.26 -21.94
CA LEU A 89 13.85 3.69 -21.78
C LEU A 89 15.10 4.55 -21.60
N GLY A 90 16.23 3.99 -21.19
CA GLY A 90 17.43 4.74 -20.81
C GLY A 90 18.04 5.59 -21.92
N GLY A 91 17.73 5.30 -23.19
CA GLY A 91 18.21 6.08 -24.33
C GLY A 91 17.57 7.45 -24.54
N ILE A 92 16.53 7.78 -23.80
CA ILE A 92 15.83 9.08 -23.83
C ILE A 92 16.13 9.89 -22.56
N ASN A 93 16.02 11.21 -22.65
CA ASN A 93 16.22 12.07 -21.49
C ASN A 93 15.16 11.77 -20.43
N GLY A 94 15.57 11.62 -19.16
CA GLY A 94 14.70 11.16 -18.08
C GLY A 94 14.44 9.65 -18.08
N GLY A 95 15.06 8.89 -18.99
CA GLY A 95 14.76 7.46 -19.18
C GLY A 95 14.97 6.60 -17.94
N LEU A 96 15.99 6.88 -17.10
CA LEU A 96 16.20 6.17 -15.86
C LEU A 96 15.09 6.44 -14.83
N ALA A 97 14.67 7.69 -14.73
CA ALA A 97 13.58 8.10 -13.84
C ALA A 97 12.23 7.47 -14.26
N MET A 98 11.95 7.45 -15.58
CA MET A 98 10.79 6.75 -16.13
C MET A 98 10.87 5.24 -15.90
N ALA A 99 12.06 4.64 -16.09
CA ALA A 99 12.30 3.23 -15.79
C ALA A 99 12.07 2.91 -14.31
N THR A 100 12.45 3.83 -13.41
CA THR A 100 12.22 3.69 -11.97
C THR A 100 10.72 3.65 -11.66
N VAL A 101 9.92 4.57 -12.19
CA VAL A 101 8.45 4.55 -11.99
C VAL A 101 7.85 3.26 -12.54
N ALA A 102 8.21 2.86 -13.75
CA ALA A 102 7.69 1.63 -14.35
C ALA A 102 8.06 0.38 -13.54
N THR A 103 9.31 0.31 -13.07
CA THR A 103 9.78 -0.79 -12.21
C THR A 103 9.06 -0.81 -10.89
N THR A 104 8.96 0.35 -10.21
CA THR A 104 8.23 0.44 -8.94
C THR A 104 6.76 0.06 -9.08
N ALA A 105 6.10 0.44 -10.17
CA ALA A 105 4.72 0.03 -10.43
C ALA A 105 4.57 -1.49 -10.54
N VAL A 106 5.50 -2.18 -11.20
CA VAL A 106 5.48 -3.65 -11.29
C VAL A 106 5.82 -4.29 -9.94
N ILE A 107 6.82 -3.78 -9.20
CA ILE A 107 7.14 -4.27 -7.85
C ILE A 107 5.98 -4.02 -6.89
N ALA A 108 5.31 -2.88 -7.02
CA ALA A 108 4.10 -2.55 -6.29
C ALA A 108 3.00 -3.60 -6.51
N ALA A 109 2.74 -3.94 -7.79
CA ALA A 109 1.81 -5.01 -8.15
C ALA A 109 2.22 -6.40 -7.62
N MET A 110 3.50 -6.61 -7.31
CA MET A 110 3.97 -7.87 -6.71
C MET A 110 3.80 -7.90 -5.20
N SER A 111 4.03 -6.78 -4.51
CA SER A 111 4.12 -6.72 -3.06
C SER A 111 2.87 -6.14 -2.38
N GLY A 112 2.12 -5.28 -3.07
CA GLY A 112 1.00 -4.55 -2.51
C GLY A 112 1.37 -3.60 -1.36
N VAL A 113 2.68 -3.32 -1.15
CA VAL A 113 3.21 -2.54 -0.03
C VAL A 113 4.16 -1.45 -0.54
N ALA A 114 3.90 -0.20 -0.20
CA ALA A 114 4.68 0.95 -0.64
C ALA A 114 6.16 0.90 -0.18
N ALA A 115 6.40 0.55 1.08
CA ALA A 115 7.74 0.49 1.67
C ALA A 115 8.70 -0.40 0.86
N THR A 116 8.24 -1.58 0.46
CA THR A 116 9.03 -2.56 -0.29
C THR A 116 9.55 -1.99 -1.61
N ALA A 117 8.67 -1.38 -2.39
CA ALA A 117 9.00 -0.81 -3.69
C ALA A 117 9.93 0.40 -3.55
N THR A 118 9.67 1.28 -2.57
CA THR A 118 10.48 2.46 -2.28
C THR A 118 11.89 2.08 -1.82
N ILE A 119 12.02 1.17 -0.86
CA ILE A 119 13.33 0.72 -0.35
C ILE A 119 14.13 0.06 -1.46
N MET A 120 13.52 -0.85 -2.21
CA MET A 120 14.22 -1.56 -3.28
C MET A 120 14.75 -0.61 -4.36
N MET A 121 13.91 0.33 -4.81
CA MET A 121 14.33 1.29 -5.83
C MET A 121 15.24 2.39 -5.28
N GLY A 122 15.13 2.72 -3.99
CA GLY A 122 16.10 3.56 -3.30
C GLY A 122 17.52 2.99 -3.31
N LEU A 123 17.64 1.66 -3.17
CA LEU A 123 18.92 0.98 -3.23
C LEU A 123 19.46 0.76 -4.65
N ILE A 124 18.60 0.58 -5.65
CA ILE A 124 19.00 0.22 -7.01
C ILE A 124 19.02 1.43 -7.94
N ALA A 125 17.92 2.15 -8.01
CA ALA A 125 17.70 3.20 -9.03
C ALA A 125 18.27 4.56 -8.60
N LEU A 126 18.16 4.92 -7.32
CA LEU A 126 18.61 6.22 -6.84
C LEU A 126 20.13 6.42 -7.04
N PRO A 127 21.02 5.51 -6.59
CA PRO A 127 22.44 5.63 -6.87
C PRO A 127 22.74 5.70 -8.38
N ALA A 128 22.10 4.83 -9.17
CA ALA A 128 22.31 4.78 -10.62
C ALA A 128 21.92 6.09 -11.34
N MET A 129 20.91 6.81 -10.86
CA MET A 129 20.51 8.11 -11.36
C MET A 129 21.49 9.23 -10.91
N LEU A 130 21.90 9.22 -9.65
CA LEU A 130 22.84 10.20 -9.10
C LEU A 130 24.22 10.09 -9.78
N ASP A 131 24.74 8.88 -9.96
CA ASP A 131 26.02 8.62 -10.65
C ASP A 131 26.01 9.12 -12.12
N ARG A 132 24.84 9.18 -12.74
CA ARG A 132 24.67 9.71 -14.09
C ARG A 132 24.33 11.21 -14.14
N GLY A 133 24.43 11.91 -13.01
CA GLY A 133 24.24 13.35 -12.92
C GLY A 133 22.80 13.82 -13.03
N TYR A 134 21.84 12.98 -12.64
CA TYR A 134 20.45 13.40 -12.52
C TYR A 134 20.31 14.45 -11.41
N ASP A 135 19.41 15.40 -11.63
CA ASP A 135 18.99 16.34 -10.57
C ASP A 135 18.43 15.54 -9.36
N LYS A 136 18.79 15.96 -8.14
CA LYS A 136 18.43 15.23 -6.91
C LYS A 136 16.92 15.06 -6.76
N ALA A 137 16.12 16.09 -7.07
CA ALA A 137 14.66 16.00 -7.00
C ALA A 137 14.10 15.04 -8.05
N LEU A 138 14.71 15.01 -9.25
CA LEU A 138 14.31 14.08 -10.30
C LEU A 138 14.82 12.66 -10.06
N ALA A 139 15.83 12.45 -9.24
CA ALA A 139 16.29 11.11 -8.83
C ALA A 139 15.44 10.54 -7.68
N THR A 140 15.05 11.37 -6.71
CA THR A 140 14.25 10.92 -5.55
C THR A 140 12.76 10.83 -5.83
N GLY A 141 12.21 11.81 -6.57
CA GLY A 141 10.78 11.89 -6.87
C GLY A 141 10.17 10.63 -7.47
N PRO A 142 10.75 10.04 -8.53
CA PRO A 142 10.26 8.79 -9.14
C PRO A 142 10.25 7.57 -8.20
N VAL A 143 11.19 7.50 -7.27
CA VAL A 143 11.23 6.43 -6.26
C VAL A 143 10.06 6.56 -5.29
N LEU A 144 9.82 7.78 -4.80
CA LEU A 144 8.72 8.10 -3.88
C LEU A 144 7.36 7.94 -4.56
N ALA A 145 7.19 8.55 -5.74
CA ALA A 145 5.96 8.51 -6.52
C ALA A 145 5.63 7.09 -7.01
N GLY A 146 6.65 6.34 -7.44
CA GLY A 146 6.46 4.93 -7.79
C GLY A 146 6.09 4.07 -6.59
N GLY A 147 6.72 4.30 -5.43
CA GLY A 147 6.43 3.56 -4.21
C GLY A 147 5.00 3.72 -3.72
N CYS A 148 4.41 4.92 -3.81
CA CYS A 148 3.03 5.14 -3.42
C CYS A 148 1.99 4.45 -4.32
N LEU A 149 2.39 3.88 -5.46
CA LEU A 149 1.50 3.09 -6.31
C LEU A 149 1.18 1.71 -5.72
N GLY A 150 1.98 1.21 -4.75
CA GLY A 150 1.78 -0.11 -4.15
C GLY A 150 0.39 -0.36 -3.57
N PRO A 151 -0.14 0.55 -2.77
CA PRO A 151 -1.49 0.45 -2.25
C PRO A 151 -2.61 0.57 -3.29
N ILE A 152 -2.33 1.10 -4.50
CA ILE A 152 -3.35 1.31 -5.54
C ILE A 152 -3.31 0.19 -6.60
N ILE A 153 -2.10 -0.20 -7.05
CA ILE A 153 -1.96 -1.22 -8.09
C ILE A 153 -2.20 -2.61 -7.46
N PRO A 154 -3.21 -3.37 -7.93
CA PRO A 154 -3.47 -4.69 -7.38
C PRO A 154 -2.40 -5.74 -7.75
N PRO A 155 -2.23 -6.78 -6.90
CA PRO A 155 -2.91 -6.97 -5.61
C PRO A 155 -2.39 -6.05 -4.51
N SER A 156 -3.30 -5.48 -3.73
CA SER A 156 -3.02 -4.49 -2.70
C SER A 156 -3.47 -4.95 -1.32
N THR A 157 -2.56 -4.95 -0.35
CA THR A 157 -2.89 -5.29 1.05
C THR A 157 -3.87 -4.29 1.67
N ILE A 158 -3.76 -3.01 1.28
CA ILE A 158 -4.65 -1.95 1.75
C ILE A 158 -6.09 -2.17 1.26
N MET A 159 -6.27 -2.58 0.01
CA MET A 159 -7.60 -2.89 -0.52
C MET A 159 -8.22 -4.14 0.11
N ILE A 160 -7.40 -5.13 0.52
CA ILE A 160 -7.87 -6.29 1.28
C ILE A 160 -8.37 -5.86 2.66
N ILE A 161 -7.60 -5.04 3.37
CA ILE A 161 -7.99 -4.50 4.68
C ILE A 161 -9.25 -3.65 4.53
N MET A 162 -9.30 -2.75 3.56
CA MET A 162 -10.47 -1.93 3.27
C MET A 162 -11.71 -2.80 3.00
N SER A 163 -11.57 -3.84 2.18
CA SER A 163 -12.64 -4.82 1.92
C SER A 163 -13.14 -5.48 3.20
N SER A 164 -12.24 -5.91 4.08
CA SER A 164 -12.59 -6.55 5.34
C SER A 164 -13.38 -5.64 6.29
N TYR A 165 -13.10 -4.34 6.29
CA TYR A 165 -13.77 -3.36 7.17
C TYR A 165 -15.05 -2.79 6.57
N THR A 166 -15.16 -2.72 5.25
CA THR A 166 -16.31 -2.07 4.57
C THR A 166 -17.33 -3.05 4.01
N GLY A 167 -16.95 -4.34 3.87
CA GLY A 167 -17.75 -5.33 3.17
C GLY A 167 -17.73 -5.20 1.65
N VAL A 168 -17.03 -4.21 1.08
CA VAL A 168 -16.84 -4.07 -0.37
C VAL A 168 -15.94 -5.19 -0.89
N SER A 169 -16.31 -5.83 -1.98
CA SER A 169 -15.52 -6.93 -2.56
C SER A 169 -14.08 -6.52 -2.88
N ALA A 170 -13.10 -7.27 -2.37
CA ALA A 170 -11.69 -7.03 -2.67
C ALA A 170 -11.39 -7.17 -4.18
N GLY A 171 -12.04 -8.11 -4.87
CA GLY A 171 -11.93 -8.24 -6.32
C GLY A 171 -12.43 -7.00 -7.06
N TRP A 172 -13.53 -6.40 -6.59
CA TRP A 172 -14.05 -5.14 -7.14
C TRP A 172 -13.08 -3.98 -6.91
N LEU A 173 -12.53 -3.86 -5.70
CA LEU A 173 -11.52 -2.85 -5.37
C LEU A 173 -10.25 -3.03 -6.23
N PHE A 174 -9.81 -4.26 -6.46
CA PHE A 174 -8.68 -4.55 -7.34
C PHE A 174 -8.95 -4.12 -8.77
N ALA A 175 -10.13 -4.47 -9.32
CA ALA A 175 -10.50 -4.08 -10.68
C ALA A 175 -10.60 -2.56 -10.82
N GLY A 176 -11.24 -1.90 -9.85
CA GLY A 176 -11.39 -0.45 -9.81
C GLY A 176 -10.06 0.28 -9.61
N GLY A 177 -9.14 -0.25 -8.80
CA GLY A 177 -7.83 0.34 -8.50
C GLY A 177 -6.80 0.18 -9.61
N ALA A 178 -6.93 -0.85 -10.44
CA ALA A 178 -5.99 -1.10 -11.54
C ALA A 178 -5.89 0.08 -12.51
N LEU A 179 -7.04 0.61 -12.92
CA LEU A 179 -7.09 1.72 -13.88
C LEU A 179 -6.46 3.02 -13.34
N PRO A 180 -6.84 3.55 -12.16
CA PRO A 180 -6.18 4.74 -11.62
C PRO A 180 -4.72 4.50 -11.27
N GLY A 181 -4.34 3.31 -10.79
CA GLY A 181 -2.95 2.98 -10.46
C GLY A 181 -2.03 3.00 -11.69
N VAL A 182 -2.43 2.31 -12.76
CA VAL A 182 -1.69 2.34 -14.04
C VAL A 182 -1.75 3.73 -14.66
N GLY A 183 -2.90 4.41 -14.59
CA GLY A 183 -3.06 5.78 -15.07
C GLY A 183 -2.09 6.75 -14.39
N LEU A 184 -1.96 6.70 -13.06
CA LEU A 184 -1.00 7.51 -12.30
C LEU A 184 0.46 7.18 -12.67
N ALA A 185 0.80 5.89 -12.82
CA ALA A 185 2.14 5.50 -13.28
C ALA A 185 2.47 6.11 -14.65
N LEU A 186 1.53 6.06 -15.59
CA LEU A 186 1.68 6.65 -16.91
C LEU A 186 1.79 8.19 -16.85
N LEU A 187 0.98 8.85 -16.01
CA LEU A 187 1.07 10.30 -15.80
C LEU A 187 2.44 10.70 -15.24
N PHE A 188 2.98 9.97 -14.28
CA PHE A 188 4.33 10.22 -13.77
C PHE A 188 5.40 10.04 -14.86
N ILE A 189 5.31 8.98 -15.66
CA ILE A 189 6.24 8.73 -16.77
C ILE A 189 6.15 9.86 -17.82
N ILE A 190 4.94 10.27 -18.19
CA ILE A 190 4.71 11.36 -19.14
C ILE A 190 5.26 12.68 -18.57
N TYR A 191 4.98 13.00 -17.30
CA TYR A 191 5.49 14.21 -16.65
C TYR A 191 7.02 14.24 -16.65
N ILE A 192 7.68 13.15 -16.29
CA ILE A 192 9.15 13.05 -16.33
C ILE A 192 9.67 13.25 -17.76
N GLY A 193 9.03 12.62 -18.74
CA GLY A 193 9.39 12.75 -20.15
C GLY A 193 9.31 14.19 -20.62
N ILE A 194 8.22 14.89 -20.34
CA ILE A 194 8.02 16.30 -20.69
C ILE A 194 9.05 17.19 -19.98
N ARG A 195 9.27 17.01 -18.69
CA ARG A 195 10.25 17.80 -17.91
C ARG A 195 11.66 17.66 -18.46
N CYS A 196 12.06 16.44 -18.82
CA CYS A 196 13.39 16.16 -19.35
C CYS A 196 13.52 16.50 -20.85
N ALA A 197 12.43 16.55 -21.60
CA ALA A 197 12.41 17.08 -22.96
C ALA A 197 12.63 18.60 -22.98
N ILE A 198 12.01 19.33 -22.03
CA ILE A 198 12.17 20.80 -21.89
C ILE A 198 13.57 21.12 -21.35
N ASN A 199 14.05 20.38 -20.34
CA ASN A 199 15.39 20.59 -19.76
C ASN A 199 16.16 19.27 -19.68
N PRO A 200 16.92 18.91 -20.75
CA PRO A 200 17.68 17.67 -20.80
C PRO A 200 18.76 17.52 -19.69
N LYS A 201 19.18 18.62 -19.07
CA LYS A 201 20.18 18.59 -18.00
C LYS A 201 19.66 17.97 -16.71
N LEU A 202 18.34 17.95 -16.50
CA LEU A 202 17.73 17.35 -15.31
C LEU A 202 17.89 15.84 -15.25
N GLY A 203 17.90 15.17 -16.43
CA GLY A 203 18.02 13.72 -16.50
C GLY A 203 18.64 13.32 -17.84
N PRO A 204 19.96 13.30 -17.95
CA PRO A 204 20.63 12.97 -19.20
C PRO A 204 20.36 11.51 -19.61
N GLY A 205 20.02 11.32 -20.88
CA GLY A 205 19.86 9.98 -21.47
C GLY A 205 21.19 9.28 -21.68
N ILE A 206 21.16 7.95 -21.78
CA ILE A 206 22.36 7.13 -22.06
C ILE A 206 22.96 7.55 -23.42
N PRO A 207 24.28 7.84 -23.47
CA PRO A 207 24.97 8.17 -24.71
C PRO A 207 24.77 7.09 -25.78
N LYS A 208 24.73 7.52 -27.05
CA LYS A 208 24.48 6.59 -28.18
C LYS A 208 25.44 5.39 -28.21
N ALA A 209 26.71 5.59 -27.79
CA ALA A 209 27.73 4.56 -27.76
C ALA A 209 27.47 3.45 -26.70
N GLU A 210 26.75 3.79 -25.62
CA GLU A 210 26.43 2.87 -24.53
C GLU A 210 25.02 2.24 -24.65
N ARG A 211 24.27 2.59 -25.71
CA ARG A 211 22.90 2.09 -25.87
C ARG A 211 22.89 0.59 -26.13
N PRO A 212 22.06 -0.17 -25.41
CA PRO A 212 21.97 -1.60 -25.57
C PRO A 212 21.47 -1.97 -26.98
N SER A 213 22.04 -3.03 -27.51
CA SER A 213 21.64 -3.62 -28.79
C SER A 213 20.22 -4.23 -28.69
N TRP A 214 19.56 -4.43 -29.81
CA TRP A 214 18.24 -5.08 -29.84
C TRP A 214 18.27 -6.48 -29.24
N GLY A 215 19.35 -7.25 -29.44
CA GLY A 215 19.52 -8.57 -28.86
C GLY A 215 19.59 -8.55 -27.32
N GLU A 216 20.27 -7.54 -26.75
CA GLU A 216 20.33 -7.35 -25.29
C GLU A 216 18.98 -6.96 -24.72
N LYS A 217 18.22 -6.08 -25.38
CA LYS A 217 16.85 -5.73 -24.98
C LYS A 217 15.95 -6.95 -24.93
N MET A 218 16.03 -7.81 -25.96
CA MET A 218 15.21 -9.01 -26.04
C MET A 218 15.61 -10.07 -25.00
N ARG A 219 16.91 -10.15 -24.65
CA ARG A 219 17.38 -11.05 -23.59
C ARG A 219 16.82 -10.67 -22.23
N VAL A 220 16.78 -9.38 -21.92
CA VAL A 220 16.23 -8.89 -20.63
C VAL A 220 14.71 -9.05 -20.60
N PHE A 221 14.04 -8.80 -21.72
CA PHE A 221 12.58 -9.01 -21.84
C PHE A 221 12.17 -10.44 -21.44
N LYS A 222 12.92 -11.44 -21.89
CA LYS A 222 12.63 -12.84 -21.53
C LYS A 222 12.68 -13.12 -20.03
N LYS A 223 13.52 -12.40 -19.26
CA LYS A 223 13.60 -12.56 -17.80
C LYS A 223 12.36 -12.05 -17.07
N VAL A 224 11.67 -11.06 -17.63
CA VAL A 224 10.55 -10.37 -17.00
C VAL A 224 9.20 -11.01 -17.34
N ILE A 225 9.14 -11.85 -18.37
CA ILE A 225 7.90 -12.50 -18.82
C ILE A 225 7.25 -13.33 -17.71
N ALA A 226 8.02 -14.19 -17.04
CA ALA A 226 7.47 -15.11 -16.04
C ALA A 226 6.86 -14.39 -14.83
N PRO A 227 7.50 -13.39 -14.21
CA PRO A 227 6.90 -12.61 -13.14
C PRO A 227 5.64 -11.86 -13.53
N ILE A 228 5.67 -11.22 -14.71
CA ILE A 228 4.47 -10.54 -15.22
C ILE A 228 3.35 -11.56 -15.47
N ALA A 229 3.69 -12.74 -16.00
CA ALA A 229 2.72 -13.81 -16.19
C ALA A 229 2.09 -14.28 -14.86
N ILE A 230 2.86 -14.34 -13.76
CA ILE A 230 2.32 -14.68 -12.42
C ILE A 230 1.32 -13.62 -11.97
N ILE A 231 1.65 -12.32 -12.12
CA ILE A 231 0.72 -11.23 -11.75
C ILE A 231 -0.57 -11.33 -12.60
N VAL A 232 -0.42 -11.49 -13.91
CA VAL A 232 -1.56 -11.62 -14.84
C VAL A 232 -2.39 -12.85 -14.52
N LEU A 233 -1.78 -13.98 -14.16
CA LEU A 233 -2.47 -15.19 -13.74
C LEU A 233 -3.32 -14.92 -12.48
N VAL A 234 -2.72 -14.35 -11.45
CA VAL A 234 -3.39 -14.06 -10.17
C VAL A 234 -4.57 -13.10 -10.38
N LEU A 235 -4.32 -11.96 -11.02
CA LEU A 235 -5.38 -10.98 -11.28
C LEU A 235 -6.43 -11.51 -12.25
N GLY A 236 -6.00 -12.26 -13.26
CA GLY A 236 -6.91 -12.89 -14.23
C GLY A 236 -7.87 -13.88 -13.56
N CYS A 237 -7.39 -14.71 -12.62
CA CYS A 237 -8.24 -15.62 -11.86
C CYS A 237 -9.27 -14.86 -10.99
N ILE A 238 -8.86 -13.75 -10.38
CA ILE A 238 -9.75 -12.91 -9.55
C ILE A 238 -10.80 -12.22 -10.44
N TYR A 239 -10.40 -11.59 -11.54
CA TYR A 239 -11.30 -10.84 -12.42
C TYR A 239 -12.26 -11.74 -13.22
N ALA A 240 -11.83 -12.95 -13.53
CA ALA A 240 -12.69 -13.95 -14.15
C ALA A 240 -13.65 -14.63 -13.15
N GLY A 241 -13.55 -14.32 -11.84
CA GLY A 241 -14.36 -14.96 -10.81
C GLY A 241 -14.05 -16.44 -10.58
N ILE A 242 -12.88 -16.92 -11.06
CA ILE A 242 -12.44 -18.32 -10.91
C ILE A 242 -11.94 -18.60 -9.49
N ALA A 243 -11.31 -17.61 -8.86
CA ALA A 243 -10.72 -17.72 -7.53
C ALA A 243 -11.00 -16.46 -6.71
N THR A 244 -11.18 -16.65 -5.40
CA THR A 244 -11.18 -15.56 -4.41
C THR A 244 -9.79 -14.93 -4.33
N PRO A 245 -9.66 -13.70 -3.82
CA PRO A 245 -8.35 -13.08 -3.60
C PRO A 245 -7.41 -13.94 -2.76
N THR A 246 -7.94 -14.68 -1.78
CA THR A 246 -7.15 -15.58 -0.91
C THR A 246 -6.62 -16.79 -1.66
N GLU A 247 -7.47 -17.45 -2.44
CA GLU A 247 -7.08 -18.59 -3.28
C GLU A 247 -6.09 -18.19 -4.36
N ALA A 248 -6.33 -17.05 -5.04
CA ALA A 248 -5.43 -16.51 -6.04
C ALA A 248 -4.06 -16.13 -5.45
N ALA A 249 -4.03 -15.60 -4.22
CA ALA A 249 -2.79 -15.32 -3.51
C ALA A 249 -2.00 -16.60 -3.23
N GLY A 250 -2.66 -17.69 -2.83
CA GLY A 250 -2.06 -19.02 -2.67
C GLY A 250 -1.46 -19.55 -3.97
N VAL A 251 -2.21 -19.45 -5.07
CA VAL A 251 -1.71 -19.82 -6.42
C VAL A 251 -0.50 -18.96 -6.81
N GLY A 252 -0.55 -17.66 -6.56
CA GLY A 252 0.56 -16.75 -6.82
C GLY A 252 1.81 -17.08 -6.00
N ALA A 253 1.67 -17.38 -4.71
CA ALA A 253 2.76 -17.79 -3.84
C ALA A 253 3.40 -19.09 -4.33
N PHE A 254 2.58 -20.09 -4.69
CA PHE A 254 3.06 -21.36 -5.24
C PHE A 254 3.77 -21.16 -6.59
N ALA A 255 3.18 -20.40 -7.51
CA ALA A 255 3.79 -20.11 -8.80
C ALA A 255 5.15 -19.38 -8.66
N SER A 256 5.24 -18.44 -7.71
CA SER A 256 6.48 -17.71 -7.40
C SER A 256 7.55 -18.62 -6.80
N MET A 257 7.16 -19.57 -5.94
CA MET A 257 8.08 -20.60 -5.42
C MET A 257 8.61 -21.50 -6.55
N VAL A 258 7.74 -21.95 -7.44
CA VAL A 258 8.10 -22.76 -8.61
C VAL A 258 9.05 -21.97 -9.53
N TYR A 259 8.76 -20.68 -9.76
CA TYR A 259 9.66 -19.82 -10.53
C TYR A 259 11.05 -19.70 -9.88
N ALA A 260 11.12 -19.49 -8.56
CA ALA A 260 12.38 -19.43 -7.83
C ALA A 260 13.16 -20.76 -7.90
N LEU A 261 12.45 -21.89 -7.93
CA LEU A 261 13.05 -23.22 -8.09
C LEU A 261 13.62 -23.42 -9.52
N ILE A 262 12.84 -23.12 -10.56
CA ILE A 262 13.25 -23.24 -11.97
C ILE A 262 14.44 -22.36 -12.28
N THR A 263 14.47 -21.13 -11.74
CA THR A 263 15.59 -20.20 -11.91
C THR A 263 16.79 -20.51 -11.03
N ARG A 264 16.74 -21.61 -10.24
CA ARG A 264 17.78 -22.04 -9.30
C ARG A 264 18.14 -20.99 -8.24
N LYS A 265 17.18 -20.12 -7.92
CA LYS A 265 17.30 -19.09 -6.88
C LYS A 265 16.73 -19.57 -5.53
N LEU A 266 15.96 -20.66 -5.52
CA LEU A 266 15.42 -21.25 -4.29
C LEU A 266 16.49 -22.13 -3.64
N ASN A 267 17.25 -21.54 -2.72
CA ASN A 267 18.17 -22.23 -1.82
C ASN A 267 17.71 -22.04 -0.38
N VAL A 268 18.30 -22.77 0.57
CA VAL A 268 17.90 -22.72 2.00
C VAL A 268 17.98 -21.29 2.56
N LYS A 269 18.99 -20.50 2.15
CA LYS A 269 19.15 -19.12 2.57
C LYS A 269 17.99 -18.23 2.07
N ASN A 270 17.67 -18.33 0.79
CA ASN A 270 16.60 -17.54 0.18
C ASN A 270 15.22 -17.99 0.67
N LEU A 271 15.01 -19.29 0.84
CA LEU A 271 13.77 -19.83 1.43
C LEU A 271 13.57 -19.27 2.85
N ARG A 272 14.61 -19.36 3.70
CA ARG A 272 14.56 -18.81 5.06
C ARG A 272 14.30 -17.30 5.05
N ALA A 273 14.97 -16.55 4.18
CA ALA A 273 14.78 -15.11 4.05
C ALA A 273 13.33 -14.78 3.64
N SER A 274 12.78 -15.49 2.65
CA SER A 274 11.38 -15.29 2.20
C SER A 274 10.39 -15.60 3.32
N LEU A 275 10.57 -16.67 4.07
CA LEU A 275 9.70 -17.04 5.18
C LEU A 275 9.78 -16.02 6.31
N ILE A 276 11.00 -15.59 6.70
CA ILE A 276 11.16 -14.56 7.74
C ILE A 276 10.50 -13.25 7.31
N GLN A 277 10.76 -12.76 6.11
CA GLN A 277 10.14 -11.55 5.59
C GLN A 277 8.60 -11.64 5.59
N THR A 278 8.06 -12.78 5.16
CA THR A 278 6.61 -13.02 5.19
C THR A 278 6.07 -12.99 6.62
N MET A 279 6.75 -13.63 7.56
CA MET A 279 6.36 -13.63 8.98
C MET A 279 6.41 -12.22 9.59
N GLU A 280 7.46 -11.45 9.31
CA GLU A 280 7.61 -10.08 9.82
C GLU A 280 6.47 -9.17 9.34
N VAL A 281 6.20 -9.17 8.03
CA VAL A 281 5.10 -8.36 7.45
C VAL A 281 3.75 -8.83 7.98
N SER A 282 3.51 -10.13 8.02
CA SER A 282 2.24 -10.69 8.48
C SER A 282 2.02 -10.42 9.97
N ALA A 283 3.03 -10.62 10.81
CA ALA A 283 2.95 -10.35 12.24
C ALA A 283 2.69 -8.87 12.53
N MET A 284 3.42 -7.98 11.85
CA MET A 284 3.21 -6.53 11.98
C MET A 284 1.76 -6.15 11.64
N LEU A 285 1.24 -6.62 10.51
CA LEU A 285 -0.12 -6.32 10.08
C LEU A 285 -1.15 -6.93 11.03
N MET A 286 -0.96 -8.17 11.49
CA MET A 286 -1.88 -8.81 12.44
C MET A 286 -1.94 -8.06 13.77
N TRP A 287 -0.82 -7.57 14.31
CA TRP A 287 -0.82 -6.72 15.51
C TRP A 287 -1.62 -5.43 15.30
N ILE A 288 -1.45 -4.78 14.15
CA ILE A 288 -2.20 -3.55 13.84
C ILE A 288 -3.70 -3.87 13.70
N LEU A 289 -4.04 -4.98 13.02
CA LEU A 289 -5.44 -5.42 12.85
C LEU A 289 -6.12 -5.77 14.19
N MET A 290 -5.40 -6.38 15.12
CA MET A 290 -5.91 -6.62 16.48
C MET A 290 -6.20 -5.31 17.23
N GLY A 291 -5.27 -4.34 17.15
CA GLY A 291 -5.49 -2.99 17.68
C GLY A 291 -6.73 -2.33 17.09
N GLY A 292 -6.89 -2.43 15.78
CA GLY A 292 -8.06 -1.94 15.06
C GLY A 292 -9.37 -2.63 15.47
N ALA A 293 -9.34 -3.94 15.69
CA ALA A 293 -10.50 -4.69 16.16
C ALA A 293 -10.96 -4.25 17.57
N ALA A 294 -9.98 -4.03 18.48
CA ALA A 294 -10.26 -3.48 19.80
C ALA A 294 -10.89 -2.08 19.72
N TYR A 295 -10.31 -1.22 18.91
CA TYR A 295 -10.80 0.13 18.68
C TYR A 295 -12.21 0.14 18.06
N ASN A 296 -12.45 -0.68 17.04
CA ASN A 296 -13.75 -0.82 16.41
C ASN A 296 -14.84 -1.31 17.40
N SER A 297 -14.49 -2.26 18.26
CA SER A 297 -15.41 -2.71 19.33
C SER A 297 -15.78 -1.57 20.25
N LEU A 298 -14.82 -0.71 20.61
CA LEU A 298 -15.07 0.47 21.43
C LEU A 298 -15.93 1.51 20.70
N VAL A 299 -15.66 1.79 19.42
CA VAL A 299 -16.48 2.70 18.58
C VAL A 299 -17.93 2.25 18.53
N ASN A 300 -18.18 0.94 18.43
CA ASN A 300 -19.53 0.37 18.43
C ASN A 300 -20.21 0.49 19.80
N ILE A 301 -19.51 0.23 20.89
CA ILE A 301 -20.04 0.32 22.26
C ILE A 301 -20.37 1.76 22.63
N THR A 302 -19.48 2.70 22.31
CA THR A 302 -19.67 4.13 22.58
C THR A 302 -20.66 4.80 21.60
N ARG A 303 -21.08 4.10 20.56
CA ARG A 303 -21.90 4.64 19.45
C ARG A 303 -21.31 5.90 18.82
N LEU A 304 -19.97 5.99 18.78
CA LEU A 304 -19.30 7.16 18.21
C LEU A 304 -19.71 7.40 16.75
N SER A 305 -19.87 6.34 15.98
CA SER A 305 -20.33 6.42 14.59
C SER A 305 -21.71 7.04 14.45
N ASP A 306 -22.66 6.74 15.38
CA ASP A 306 -24.02 7.32 15.37
C ASP A 306 -23.96 8.82 15.68
N VAL A 307 -23.13 9.23 16.64
CA VAL A 307 -22.92 10.64 17.00
C VAL A 307 -22.38 11.43 15.82
N VAL A 308 -21.36 10.86 15.14
CA VAL A 308 -20.76 11.49 13.96
C VAL A 308 -21.76 11.53 12.80
N ALA A 309 -22.48 10.45 12.53
CA ALA A 309 -23.51 10.42 11.49
C ALA A 309 -24.62 11.45 11.73
N ALA A 310 -25.10 11.59 12.97
CA ALA A 310 -26.08 12.61 13.33
C ALA A 310 -25.55 14.05 13.12
N ALA A 311 -24.29 14.29 13.45
CA ALA A 311 -23.65 15.58 13.21
C ALA A 311 -23.58 15.93 11.72
N PHE A 312 -23.24 14.95 10.87
CA PHE A 312 -23.23 15.14 9.41
C PHE A 312 -24.65 15.34 8.86
N ALA A 313 -25.62 14.56 9.31
CA ALA A 313 -27.01 14.71 8.90
C ALA A 313 -27.57 16.11 9.24
N SER A 314 -27.19 16.67 10.39
CA SER A 314 -27.60 18.01 10.80
C SER A 314 -26.93 19.14 10.01
N SER A 315 -25.79 18.87 9.37
CA SER A 315 -25.03 19.86 8.59
C SER A 315 -25.52 20.02 7.15
N ASN A 316 -26.49 19.22 6.70
CA ASN A 316 -26.97 19.16 5.31
C ASN A 316 -25.85 18.93 4.27
N LEU A 317 -24.73 18.34 4.69
CA LEU A 317 -23.63 17.96 3.79
C LEU A 317 -23.94 16.61 3.17
N ASP A 318 -24.10 16.59 1.84
CA ASP A 318 -24.32 15.37 1.07
C ASP A 318 -23.63 15.47 -0.30
N GLY A 319 -23.48 14.35 -1.00
CA GLY A 319 -22.89 14.28 -2.33
C GLY A 319 -21.44 14.78 -2.36
N LEU A 320 -21.11 15.61 -3.37
CA LEU A 320 -19.74 16.07 -3.61
C LEU A 320 -19.12 16.84 -2.42
N PRO A 321 -19.80 17.75 -1.72
CA PRO A 321 -19.24 18.42 -0.53
C PRO A 321 -18.82 17.44 0.57
N LEU A 322 -19.65 16.43 0.85
CA LEU A 322 -19.33 15.39 1.83
C LEU A 322 -18.12 14.57 1.39
N MET A 323 -18.09 14.17 0.12
CA MET A 323 -16.96 13.42 -0.44
C MET A 323 -15.65 14.21 -0.33
N LEU A 324 -15.65 15.50 -0.66
CA LEU A 324 -14.46 16.35 -0.55
C LEU A 324 -13.99 16.51 0.90
N LEU A 325 -14.90 16.58 1.86
CA LEU A 325 -14.56 16.67 3.28
C LEU A 325 -13.92 15.37 3.79
N ILE A 326 -14.51 14.22 3.46
CA ILE A 326 -13.95 12.91 3.82
C ILE A 326 -12.59 12.71 3.14
N PHE A 327 -12.47 13.07 1.85
CA PHE A 327 -11.21 13.08 1.13
C PHE A 327 -10.14 13.93 1.85
N ALA A 328 -10.47 15.17 2.21
CA ALA A 328 -9.55 16.06 2.91
C ALA A 328 -9.11 15.48 4.27
N LEU A 329 -10.04 14.85 5.01
CA LEU A 329 -9.72 14.19 6.27
C LEU A 329 -8.73 13.05 6.07
N PHE A 330 -8.99 12.13 5.12
CA PHE A 330 -8.09 11.00 4.81
C PHE A 330 -6.74 11.48 4.30
N PHE A 331 -6.73 12.51 3.46
CA PHE A 331 -5.52 13.12 2.95
C PHE A 331 -4.65 13.68 4.07
N VAL A 332 -5.26 14.48 4.96
CA VAL A 332 -4.55 15.06 6.13
C VAL A 332 -4.06 13.95 7.06
N MET A 333 -4.89 12.96 7.38
CA MET A 333 -4.44 11.83 8.20
C MET A 333 -3.28 11.08 7.52
N GLY A 334 -3.31 10.90 6.20
CA GLY A 334 -2.26 10.24 5.40
C GLY A 334 -0.93 10.99 5.41
N MET A 335 -0.92 12.29 5.68
CA MET A 335 0.33 13.06 5.87
C MET A 335 1.07 12.69 7.16
N PHE A 336 0.38 12.15 8.17
CA PHE A 336 0.93 11.87 9.51
C PHE A 336 1.02 10.39 9.84
N LEU A 337 0.14 9.57 9.29
CA LEU A 337 -0.04 8.16 9.64
C LEU A 337 0.17 7.25 8.44
N ASP A 338 0.50 6.00 8.72
CA ASP A 338 0.46 4.95 7.69
C ASP A 338 -1.00 4.62 7.31
N THR A 339 -1.17 4.04 6.15
CA THR A 339 -2.48 3.76 5.54
C THR A 339 -3.34 2.80 6.36
N THR A 340 -2.75 1.73 6.90
CA THR A 340 -3.49 0.70 7.66
C THR A 340 -4.16 1.26 8.91
N PRO A 341 -3.46 1.98 9.80
CA PRO A 341 -4.09 2.64 10.95
C PRO A 341 -5.21 3.60 10.61
N ILE A 342 -5.06 4.37 9.52
CA ILE A 342 -6.10 5.32 9.11
C ILE A 342 -7.40 4.59 8.78
N ILE A 343 -7.32 3.49 8.03
CA ILE A 343 -8.48 2.67 7.71
C ILE A 343 -9.16 2.20 8.99
N MET A 344 -8.39 1.70 9.94
CA MET A 344 -8.93 1.14 11.18
C MET A 344 -9.57 2.18 12.10
N ILE A 345 -9.07 3.40 12.10
CA ILE A 345 -9.62 4.48 12.93
C ILE A 345 -10.80 5.16 12.23
N ALA A 346 -10.66 5.51 10.96
CA ALA A 346 -11.61 6.36 10.27
C ALA A 346 -12.79 5.59 9.64
N ILE A 347 -12.55 4.41 9.09
CA ILE A 347 -13.61 3.66 8.40
C ILE A 347 -14.75 3.25 9.33
N PRO A 348 -14.54 2.69 10.53
CA PRO A 348 -15.65 2.34 11.41
C PRO A 348 -16.54 3.55 11.79
N ILE A 349 -15.95 4.74 11.83
CA ILE A 349 -16.68 5.97 12.18
C ILE A 349 -17.41 6.54 10.96
N LEU A 350 -16.77 6.54 9.78
CA LEU A 350 -17.28 7.23 8.60
C LEU A 350 -18.09 6.34 7.65
N LEU A 351 -17.96 5.03 7.73
CA LEU A 351 -18.69 4.10 6.87
C LEU A 351 -20.23 4.29 6.99
N PRO A 352 -20.81 4.40 8.20
CA PRO A 352 -22.25 4.69 8.33
C PRO A 352 -22.66 6.02 7.70
N VAL A 353 -21.80 7.06 7.78
CA VAL A 353 -22.02 8.36 7.13
C VAL A 353 -22.07 8.21 5.61
N ILE A 354 -21.10 7.48 5.03
CA ILE A 354 -21.04 7.23 3.59
C ILE A 354 -22.27 6.44 3.13
N GLN A 355 -22.67 5.40 3.87
CA GLN A 355 -23.81 4.56 3.54
C GLN A 355 -25.17 5.27 3.65
N ALA A 356 -25.26 6.27 4.54
CA ALA A 356 -26.47 7.08 4.71
C ALA A 356 -26.56 8.25 3.72
N SER A 357 -25.48 8.55 3.01
CA SER A 357 -25.41 9.66 2.03
C SER A 357 -25.83 9.22 0.62
N SER A 358 -25.95 10.19 -0.29
CA SER A 358 -26.17 9.93 -1.72
C SER A 358 -24.96 9.38 -2.48
N LEU A 359 -23.81 9.19 -1.80
CA LEU A 359 -22.57 8.70 -2.41
C LEU A 359 -22.65 7.21 -2.71
N ASP A 360 -22.12 6.79 -3.86
CA ASP A 360 -21.84 5.38 -4.10
C ASP A 360 -20.73 4.89 -3.16
N THR A 361 -21.08 3.95 -2.28
CA THR A 361 -20.15 3.43 -1.25
C THR A 361 -18.90 2.83 -1.88
N ASN A 362 -19.04 2.02 -2.95
CA ASN A 362 -17.91 1.33 -3.56
C ASN A 362 -16.93 2.32 -4.20
N ALA A 363 -17.45 3.29 -4.97
CA ALA A 363 -16.63 4.32 -5.59
C ALA A 363 -15.94 5.20 -4.54
N THR A 364 -16.65 5.57 -3.47
CA THR A 364 -16.09 6.38 -2.38
C THR A 364 -14.95 5.64 -1.69
N ILE A 365 -15.13 4.37 -1.34
CA ILE A 365 -14.08 3.54 -0.71
C ILE A 365 -12.84 3.42 -1.62
N LEU A 366 -13.04 3.25 -2.92
CA LEU A 366 -11.94 3.22 -3.88
C LEU A 366 -11.17 4.55 -3.92
N ILE A 367 -11.89 5.68 -3.97
CA ILE A 367 -11.29 7.02 -3.94
C ILE A 367 -10.49 7.23 -2.65
N LEU A 368 -10.98 6.73 -1.51
CA LEU A 368 -10.24 6.82 -0.24
C LEU A 368 -8.94 6.00 -0.29
N CYS A 369 -8.92 4.82 -0.92
CA CYS A 369 -7.68 4.09 -1.14
C CYS A 369 -6.65 4.90 -1.95
N VAL A 370 -7.09 5.59 -2.99
CA VAL A 370 -6.23 6.47 -3.80
C VAL A 370 -5.73 7.66 -2.96
N THR A 371 -6.62 8.26 -2.16
CA THR A 371 -6.29 9.41 -1.30
C THR A 371 -5.20 9.09 -0.29
N LEU A 372 -5.28 7.92 0.35
CA LEU A 372 -4.27 7.45 1.29
C LEU A 372 -2.88 7.41 0.65
N CYS A 373 -2.78 7.00 -0.59
CA CYS A 373 -1.52 6.95 -1.31
C CYS A 373 -0.92 8.32 -1.55
N LEU A 374 -1.75 9.33 -1.83
CA LEU A 374 -1.32 10.72 -1.97
C LEU A 374 -0.80 11.28 -0.63
N GLY A 375 -1.45 10.95 0.47
CA GLY A 375 -1.01 11.33 1.82
C GLY A 375 0.41 10.84 2.14
N MET A 376 0.75 9.60 1.75
CA MET A 376 2.05 8.98 2.04
C MET A 376 3.26 9.72 1.47
N ILE A 377 3.11 10.52 0.44
CA ILE A 377 4.19 11.29 -0.19
C ILE A 377 4.12 12.79 0.14
N THR A 378 3.11 13.20 0.88
CA THR A 378 2.87 14.62 1.16
C THR A 378 3.45 15.04 2.51
N PRO A 379 4.24 16.14 2.59
CA PRO A 379 4.69 16.70 3.86
C PRO A 379 3.48 17.04 4.78
N PRO A 380 3.65 17.03 6.14
CA PRO A 380 4.91 17.19 6.89
C PRO A 380 5.69 15.89 7.11
N PHE A 381 5.04 14.72 7.20
CA PHE A 381 5.79 13.48 7.40
C PHE A 381 6.05 12.76 6.08
N GLY A 382 4.99 12.41 5.34
CA GLY A 382 5.13 11.66 4.10
C GLY A 382 5.90 10.36 4.33
N ILE A 383 5.29 9.35 4.94
CA ILE A 383 5.95 8.15 5.47
C ILE A 383 6.88 7.47 4.45
N ASN A 384 6.57 7.60 3.17
CA ASN A 384 7.38 7.06 2.09
C ASN A 384 8.76 7.75 1.98
N MET A 385 8.86 9.02 2.44
CA MET A 385 10.14 9.74 2.49
C MET A 385 11.09 9.13 3.52
N PHE A 386 10.57 8.68 4.67
CA PHE A 386 11.37 8.01 5.70
C PHE A 386 11.90 6.66 5.22
N TYR A 387 11.09 5.90 4.46
CA TYR A 387 11.56 4.66 3.83
C TYR A 387 12.73 4.93 2.89
N LEU A 388 12.65 5.98 2.07
CA LEU A 388 13.73 6.34 1.16
C LEU A 388 14.94 6.86 1.93
N GLN A 389 14.74 7.71 2.93
CA GLN A 389 15.82 8.27 3.76
C GLN A 389 16.65 7.18 4.44
N GLY A 390 16.01 6.08 4.87
CA GLY A 390 16.69 4.95 5.51
C GLY A 390 17.65 4.19 4.60
N VAL A 391 17.57 4.38 3.28
CA VAL A 391 18.38 3.66 2.27
C VAL A 391 19.07 4.58 1.28
N ALA A 392 18.81 5.87 1.31
CA ALA A 392 19.43 6.84 0.41
C ALA A 392 20.93 6.95 0.71
N PRO A 393 21.78 7.07 -0.33
CA PRO A 393 23.19 7.37 -0.15
C PRO A 393 23.37 8.74 0.54
N PRO A 394 24.43 8.96 1.30
CA PRO A 394 24.72 10.20 2.01
C PRO A 394 24.88 11.43 1.10
#